data_6b811b920163f386d863d09eaec481a9
#
_entry.id   6b811b920163f386d863d09eaec481a9
#
_cell.length_a   1.000
_cell.length_b   1.000
_cell.length_c   1.000
_cell.angle_alpha   90.00
_cell.angle_beta   90.00
_cell.angle_gamma   90.00
#
_symmetry.space_group_name_H-M   'P 1'
#
loop_
_entity.id
_entity.type
_entity.pdbx_description
1 polymer ?
#
loop_
_entity_poly.entity_id
_entity_poly.type
_entity_poly.pdbx_seq_one_letter_code
_entity_poly.pdbx_strand_id
1 'polypeptide(L)' 'MGISILIVDDDKLLVEKLEETVNWSGIGIDMVFTANNIRQAQKLLEEYPIEMLLCDIDMPQGNGLELL' A
#
# COMPACT_ATOMS: atom_id res chain seq x y z
N MET A 1 9.58 -5.63 16.80
CA MET A 1 9.41 -5.93 15.38
C MET A 1 8.12 -5.35 14.87
N GLY A 2 8.18 -4.64 13.78
CA GLY A 2 7.02 -4.01 13.18
C GLY A 2 6.46 -4.80 12.02
N ILE A 3 5.34 -4.34 11.52
CA ILE A 3 4.66 -4.90 10.36
C ILE A 3 4.84 -3.92 9.21
N SER A 4 5.06 -4.42 7.99
CA SER A 4 5.13 -3.59 6.80
C SER A 4 3.80 -3.62 6.07
N ILE A 5 3.31 -2.45 5.67
CA ILE A 5 2.07 -2.31 4.91
C ILE A 5 2.34 -1.68 3.55
N LEU A 6 1.61 -2.13 2.54
CA LEU A 6 1.59 -1.50 1.22
C LEU A 6 0.20 -0.92 0.97
N ILE A 7 0.16 0.37 0.66
CA ILE A 7 -1.07 1.08 0.31
C ILE A 7 -1.06 1.29 -1.20
N VAL A 8 -2.08 0.77 -1.89
CA VAL A 8 -2.20 0.86 -3.34
C VAL A 8 -3.48 1.59 -3.70
N ASP A 9 -3.36 2.76 -4.32
CA ASP A 9 -4.50 3.57 -4.74
C ASP A 9 -4.03 4.52 -5.84
N ASP A 10 -4.84 4.73 -6.87
CA ASP A 10 -4.51 5.66 -7.94
C ASP A 10 -4.70 7.14 -7.52
N ASP A 11 -5.34 7.39 -6.40
CA ASP A 11 -5.48 8.73 -5.83
C ASP A 11 -4.27 9.05 -4.96
N LYS A 12 -3.31 9.77 -5.54
CA LYS A 12 -2.08 10.14 -4.84
C LYS A 12 -2.31 10.98 -3.60
N LEU A 13 -3.30 11.87 -3.65
CA LEU A 13 -3.60 12.73 -2.50
C LEU A 13 -4.14 11.93 -1.33
N LEU A 14 -4.97 10.93 -1.61
CA LEU A 14 -5.49 10.06 -0.58
C LEU A 14 -4.37 9.26 0.08
N VAL A 15 -3.47 8.72 -0.74
CA VAL A 15 -2.32 7.95 -0.24
C VAL A 15 -1.43 8.82 0.65
N GLU A 16 -1.13 10.04 0.22
CA GLU A 16 -0.33 10.97 1.01
C GLU A 16 -1.00 11.32 2.34
N LYS A 17 -2.31 11.54 2.32
CA LYS A 17 -3.04 11.84 3.55
C LYS A 17 -3.04 10.66 4.52
N LEU A 18 -3.23 9.46 4.02
CA LEU A 18 -3.17 8.26 4.85
C LEU A 18 -1.79 8.10 5.49
N GLU A 19 -0.74 8.36 4.71
CA GLU A 19 0.62 8.26 5.21
C GLU A 19 0.90 9.26 6.32
N GLU A 20 0.37 10.48 6.19
CA GLU A 20 0.64 11.57 7.14
C GLU A 20 -0.25 11.53 8.38
N THR A 21 -1.51 11.11 8.24
CA THR A 21 -2.50 11.27 9.30
C THR A 21 -2.64 10.06 10.21
N VAL A 22 -2.33 8.88 9.72
CA VAL A 22 -2.43 7.66 10.53
C VAL A 22 -1.19 7.49 11.38
N ASN A 23 -1.37 7.22 12.65
CA ASN A 23 -0.24 6.91 13.53
C ASN A 23 0.12 5.43 13.36
N TRP A 24 0.87 5.14 12.31
CA TRP A 24 1.23 3.78 11.94
C TRP A 24 2.01 3.05 13.02
N SER A 25 2.97 3.73 13.63
CA SER A 25 3.76 3.12 14.69
C SER A 25 2.91 2.80 15.93
N GLY A 26 1.89 3.60 16.19
CA GLY A 26 0.98 3.37 17.29
C GLY A 26 0.12 2.13 17.15
N ILE A 27 -0.08 1.66 15.92
CA ILE A 27 -0.84 0.43 15.66
C ILE A 27 0.05 -0.74 15.23
N GLY A 28 1.37 -0.62 15.42
CA GLY A 28 2.29 -1.70 15.15
C GLY A 28 2.85 -1.76 13.73
N ILE A 29 2.59 -0.75 12.93
CA ILE A 29 3.12 -0.68 11.56
C ILE A 29 4.47 0.03 11.60
N ASP A 30 5.51 -0.66 11.17
CA ASP A 30 6.88 -0.17 11.21
C ASP A 30 7.30 0.52 9.92
N MET A 31 6.83 0.02 8.79
CA MET A 31 7.13 0.59 7.47
C MET A 31 5.88 0.71 6.63
N VAL A 32 5.76 1.83 5.93
CA VAL A 32 4.64 2.11 5.04
C VAL A 32 5.18 2.29 3.63
N PHE A 33 4.76 1.41 2.72
CA PHE A 33 5.06 1.54 1.31
C PHE A 33 3.81 2.01 0.58
N THR A 34 3.99 2.75 -0.49
CA THR A 34 2.88 3.27 -1.27
C THR A 34 3.07 2.99 -2.76
N ALA A 35 1.98 2.72 -3.45
CA ALA A 35 1.97 2.52 -4.89
C ALA A 35 0.72 3.15 -5.48
N ASN A 36 0.82 3.67 -6.70
CA ASN A 36 -0.29 4.33 -7.38
C ASN A 36 -0.88 3.48 -8.50
N ASN A 37 -0.34 2.32 -8.74
CA ASN A 37 -0.86 1.39 -9.74
C ASN A 37 -0.42 -0.05 -9.41
N ILE A 38 -0.99 -0.99 -10.14
CA ILE A 38 -0.73 -2.42 -9.91
C ILE A 38 0.74 -2.78 -10.17
N ARG A 39 1.33 -2.20 -11.20
CA ARG A 39 2.73 -2.51 -11.56
C ARG A 39 3.69 -2.11 -10.44
N GLN A 40 3.52 -0.92 -9.88
CA GLN A 40 4.34 -0.47 -8.76
C GLN A 40 4.14 -1.37 -7.55
N ALA A 41 2.88 -1.75 -7.28
CA ALA A 41 2.56 -2.61 -6.15
C ALA A 41 3.22 -3.99 -6.29
N GLN A 42 3.14 -4.58 -7.47
CA GLN A 42 3.76 -5.88 -7.72
C GLN A 42 5.26 -5.85 -7.51
N LYS A 43 5.90 -4.78 -7.97
CA LYS A 43 7.34 -4.61 -7.80
C LYS A 43 7.72 -4.53 -6.33
N LEU A 44 6.97 -3.77 -5.54
CA LEU A 44 7.23 -3.64 -4.11
C LEU A 44 7.00 -4.96 -3.38
N LEU A 45 5.96 -5.70 -3.77
CA LEU A 45 5.68 -7.00 -3.16
C LEU A 45 6.79 -8.01 -3.44
N GLU A 46 7.47 -7.89 -4.59
CA GLU A 46 8.59 -8.77 -4.94
C GLU A 46 9.86 -8.39 -4.19
N GLU A 47 10.07 -7.10 -3.94
CA GLU A 47 11.33 -6.61 -3.37
C GLU A 47 11.35 -6.58 -1.83
N TYR A 48 10.19 -6.47 -1.19
CA TYR A 48 10.10 -6.25 0.25
C TYR A 48 9.16 -7.24 0.92
N PRO A 49 9.42 -7.62 2.17
CA PRO A 49 8.55 -8.55 2.91
C PRO A 49 7.32 -7.83 3.45
N ILE A 50 6.40 -7.48 2.57
CA ILE A 50 5.18 -6.77 2.94
C ILE A 50 4.17 -7.76 3.51
N GLU A 51 3.64 -7.42 4.69
CA GLU A 51 2.77 -8.30 5.45
C GLU A 51 1.30 -7.91 5.37
N MET A 52 1.02 -6.63 5.07
CA MET A 52 -0.36 -6.14 4.95
C MET A 52 -0.51 -5.38 3.64
N LEU A 53 -1.68 -5.51 3.02
CA LEU A 53 -2.00 -4.85 1.77
C LEU A 53 -3.33 -4.11 1.92
N LEU A 54 -3.29 -2.80 1.68
CA LEU A 54 -4.49 -1.97 1.59
C LEU A 54 -4.61 -1.51 0.14
N CYS A 55 -5.57 -2.04 -0.60
CA CYS A 55 -5.64 -1.83 -2.04
C CYS A 55 -7.04 -1.42 -2.48
N ASP A 56 -7.11 -0.39 -3.33
CA ASP A 56 -8.34 0.01 -3.99
C ASP A 56 -8.59 -0.94 -5.16
N ILE A 57 -9.74 -1.60 -5.16
CA ILE A 57 -10.07 -2.59 -6.18
C ILE A 57 -10.61 -1.98 -7.48
N ASP A 58 -10.90 -0.69 -7.48
CA ASP A 58 -11.49 0.01 -8.63
C ASP A 58 -10.48 0.82 -9.44
N MET A 59 -9.20 0.44 -9.42
CA MET A 59 -8.17 1.15 -10.17
C MET A 59 -8.32 0.96 -11.67
N PRO A 60 -8.17 2.06 -12.47
CA PRO A 60 -8.40 1.99 -13.91
C PRO A 60 -7.41 1.13 -14.68
N GLN A 61 -6.22 0.87 -14.15
CA GLN A 61 -5.19 0.08 -14.82
C GLN A 61 -5.20 -1.39 -14.41
N GLY A 62 -6.21 -1.78 -13.67
CA GLY A 62 -6.32 -3.13 -13.17
C GLY A 62 -7.15 -3.14 -11.91
N ASN A 63 -7.49 -4.31 -11.48
CA ASN A 63 -8.30 -4.52 -10.29
C ASN A 63 -7.40 -4.98 -9.17
N GLY A 64 -7.58 -4.44 -7.96
CA GLY A 64 -6.80 -4.86 -6.80
C GLY A 64 -6.82 -6.36 -6.55
N LEU A 65 -7.85 -7.04 -7.01
CA LEU A 65 -7.94 -8.50 -6.90
C LEU A 65 -6.85 -9.22 -7.70
N GLU A 66 -6.25 -8.59 -8.69
CA GLU A 66 -5.16 -9.17 -9.46
C GLU A 66 -3.89 -9.35 -8.62
N LEU A 67 -3.79 -8.67 -7.51
CA LEU A 67 -2.65 -8.80 -6.60
C LEU A 67 -2.78 -9.98 -5.64
N LEU A 68 -3.94 -10.55 -5.58
CA LEU A 68 -4.22 -11.68 -4.73
C LEU A 68 -3.92 -12.99 -5.44
#